data_cf3804ac6bf7b50b0ae00e8756e36cf6
#
_entry.id   cf3804ac6bf7b50b0ae00e8756e36cf6
#
_cell.length_a   1.000
_cell.length_b   1.000
_cell.length_c   1.000
_cell.angle_alpha   90.00
_cell.angle_beta   90.00
_cell.angle_gamma   90.00
#
_symmetry.space_group_name_H-M   'P 1'
#
loop_
_entity.id
_entity.type
_entity.pdbx_description
1 polymer ?
#
loop_
_entity_poly.entity_id
_entity_poly.type
_entity_poly.pdbx_seq_one_letter_code
_entity_poly.pdbx_strand_id
1 'polypeptide(L)'
;MTLAINKYTAKTFIDTPSSGTSVTANDLNRHEVMFSNIYNTLYDTVSDEGWVRVYSNNHESFIDVRRIGPIVYMRWFFSSCNGNQWKPDVVLDKKYWPTQDVCFATCCYSMGIDHVGYGYVATNGVMFFNDWYGKEQHSIGITSWPVG
;
A
#
# COMPACT_ATOMS: atom_id res chain seq x y z
N MET A 1 13.47 7.48 -10.54
CA MET A 1 12.67 8.16 -11.58
C MET A 1 11.25 7.66 -11.44
N THR A 2 10.34 8.47 -10.88
CA THR A 2 8.93 8.07 -10.71
C THR A 2 8.21 8.39 -12.00
N LEU A 3 7.68 7.38 -12.67
CA LEU A 3 6.81 7.59 -13.83
C LEU A 3 5.48 8.16 -13.29
N ALA A 4 5.24 9.44 -13.50
CA ALA A 4 3.95 10.05 -13.21
C ALA A 4 2.96 9.65 -14.33
N ILE A 5 2.28 8.54 -14.13
CA ILE A 5 1.19 8.10 -14.99
C ILE A 5 -0.10 8.63 -14.39
N ASN A 6 -0.86 9.45 -15.12
CA ASN A 6 -2.15 9.94 -14.68
C ASN A 6 -3.27 9.03 -15.17
N LYS A 7 -4.35 8.90 -14.39
CA LYS A 7 -5.55 8.18 -14.84
C LYS A 7 -6.13 8.84 -16.07
N TYR A 8 -6.57 8.01 -17.01
CA TYR A 8 -7.21 8.49 -18.24
C TYR A 8 -8.66 8.89 -17.95
N THR A 9 -9.08 10.02 -18.54
CA THR A 9 -10.48 10.46 -18.51
C THR A 9 -11.06 10.31 -19.90
N ALA A 10 -12.12 9.51 -20.03
CA ALA A 10 -12.80 9.30 -21.31
C ALA A 10 -13.38 10.61 -21.87
N LYS A 11 -13.27 10.77 -23.18
CA LYS A 11 -13.89 11.88 -23.91
C LYS A 11 -15.29 11.48 -24.36
N THR A 12 -16.18 12.45 -24.41
CA THR A 12 -17.52 12.27 -24.96
C THR A 12 -17.59 12.87 -26.36
N PHE A 13 -18.09 12.12 -27.32
CA PHE A 13 -18.32 12.52 -28.70
C PHE A 13 -19.82 12.73 -28.94
N ILE A 14 -20.14 13.70 -29.79
CA ILE A 14 -21.51 14.04 -30.16
C ILE A 14 -21.58 13.98 -31.68
N ASP A 15 -22.60 13.31 -32.23
CA ASP A 15 -22.82 13.28 -33.67
C ASP A 15 -23.16 14.65 -34.20
N THR A 16 -22.51 15.04 -35.30
CA THR A 16 -22.89 16.21 -36.06
C THR A 16 -23.82 15.79 -37.23
N PRO A 17 -24.93 16.49 -37.46
CA PRO A 17 -25.98 16.06 -38.40
C PRO A 17 -25.59 15.91 -39.88
N SER A 18 -24.36 16.17 -40.25
CA SER A 18 -23.93 16.22 -41.68
C SER A 18 -22.88 15.15 -42.05
N SER A 19 -22.53 14.24 -41.15
CA SER A 19 -21.47 13.29 -41.45
C SER A 19 -22.04 12.00 -42.06
N GLY A 20 -21.84 11.79 -43.32
CA GLY A 20 -22.03 10.50 -43.98
C GLY A 20 -20.99 9.43 -43.57
N THR A 21 -20.49 9.48 -42.35
CA THR A 21 -19.50 8.53 -41.84
C THR A 21 -20.19 7.32 -41.24
N SER A 22 -19.66 6.13 -41.56
CA SER A 22 -20.13 4.84 -41.03
C SER A 22 -19.83 4.65 -39.56
N VAL A 23 -19.09 5.56 -38.91
CA VAL A 23 -18.72 5.53 -37.50
C VAL A 23 -19.52 6.57 -36.73
N THR A 24 -20.36 6.15 -35.83
CA THR A 24 -21.21 7.03 -35.02
C THR A 24 -20.50 7.52 -33.76
N ALA A 25 -21.00 8.63 -33.17
CA ALA A 25 -20.54 9.11 -31.88
C ALA A 25 -20.68 8.01 -30.80
N ASN A 26 -21.69 7.16 -30.89
CA ASN A 26 -21.88 6.04 -29.98
C ASN A 26 -20.75 5.00 -30.07
N ASP A 27 -20.26 4.71 -31.28
CA ASP A 27 -19.13 3.80 -31.47
C ASP A 27 -17.86 4.39 -30.91
N LEU A 28 -17.61 5.68 -31.13
CA LEU A 28 -16.46 6.38 -30.55
C LEU A 28 -16.51 6.41 -29.02
N ASN A 29 -17.69 6.68 -28.46
CA ASN A 29 -17.85 6.69 -26.99
C ASN A 29 -17.64 5.30 -26.39
N ARG A 30 -18.05 4.22 -27.06
CA ARG A 30 -17.76 2.85 -26.61
C ARG A 30 -16.26 2.55 -26.62
N HIS A 31 -15.54 2.99 -27.64
CA HIS A 31 -14.08 2.84 -27.70
C HIS A 31 -13.39 3.65 -26.60
N GLU A 32 -13.81 4.87 -26.33
CA GLU A 32 -13.27 5.70 -25.24
C GLU A 32 -13.47 5.04 -23.87
N VAL A 33 -14.65 4.46 -23.62
CA VAL A 33 -14.91 3.71 -22.37
C VAL A 33 -13.98 2.49 -22.26
N MET A 34 -13.81 1.75 -23.35
CA MET A 34 -12.92 0.59 -23.39
C MET A 34 -11.46 1.01 -23.13
N PHE A 35 -10.95 2.04 -23.79
CA PHE A 35 -9.61 2.56 -23.57
C PHE A 35 -9.42 3.07 -22.14
N SER A 36 -10.40 3.79 -21.61
CA SER A 36 -10.38 4.26 -20.22
C SER A 36 -10.27 3.08 -19.24
N ASN A 37 -11.04 2.02 -19.45
CA ASN A 37 -11.01 0.84 -18.60
C ASN A 37 -9.66 0.10 -18.66
N ILE A 38 -9.13 -0.12 -19.87
CA ILE A 38 -7.83 -0.77 -20.07
C ILE A 38 -6.73 0.07 -19.42
N TYR A 39 -6.71 1.37 -19.70
CA TYR A 39 -5.68 2.27 -19.19
C TYR A 39 -5.71 2.34 -17.64
N ASN A 40 -6.89 2.50 -17.05
CA ASN A 40 -7.03 2.58 -15.62
C ASN A 40 -6.70 1.25 -14.94
N THR A 41 -7.02 0.11 -15.57
CA THR A 41 -6.61 -1.21 -15.08
C THR A 41 -5.07 -1.33 -15.07
N LEU A 42 -4.40 -0.92 -16.17
CA LEU A 42 -2.95 -0.88 -16.23
C LEU A 42 -2.37 0.08 -15.18
N TYR A 43 -2.95 1.27 -15.05
CA TYR A 43 -2.53 2.24 -14.05
C TYR A 43 -2.60 1.65 -12.63
N ASP A 44 -3.72 1.03 -12.27
CA ASP A 44 -3.92 0.45 -10.95
C ASP A 44 -2.98 -0.77 -10.71
N THR A 45 -2.52 -1.42 -11.80
CA THR A 45 -1.59 -2.55 -11.72
C THR A 45 -0.13 -2.12 -11.55
N VAL A 46 0.26 -0.97 -12.11
CA VAL A 46 1.68 -0.54 -12.15
C VAL A 46 1.97 0.75 -11.40
N SER A 47 0.95 1.43 -10.87
CA SER A 47 1.14 2.67 -10.13
C SER A 47 1.99 2.43 -8.88
N ASP A 48 2.94 3.33 -8.65
CA ASP A 48 3.81 3.32 -7.49
C ASP A 48 3.65 4.63 -6.71
N GLU A 49 3.11 4.54 -5.50
CA GLU A 49 2.85 5.71 -4.65
C GLU A 49 4.12 6.23 -3.93
N GLY A 50 5.23 5.49 -4.02
CA GLY A 50 6.41 5.77 -3.22
C GLY A 50 6.23 5.40 -1.75
N TRP A 51 7.26 5.63 -0.94
CA TRP A 51 7.21 5.39 0.50
C TRP A 51 6.50 6.52 1.24
N VAL A 52 5.48 6.18 2.02
CA VAL A 52 4.71 7.09 2.87
C VAL A 52 4.95 6.74 4.33
N ARG A 53 5.37 7.73 5.13
CA ARG A 53 5.53 7.59 6.57
C ARG A 53 4.16 7.59 7.24
N VAL A 54 3.77 6.46 7.84
CA VAL A 54 2.48 6.32 8.54
C VAL A 54 2.62 6.40 10.06
N TYR A 55 3.81 6.12 10.57
CA TYR A 55 4.14 6.28 11.98
C TYR A 55 5.57 6.77 12.15
N SER A 56 5.78 7.66 13.10
CA SER A 56 7.10 8.03 13.63
C SER A 56 6.98 8.53 15.07
N ASN A 57 8.04 8.34 15.84
CA ASN A 57 8.16 8.88 17.18
C ASN A 57 9.48 9.66 17.33
N ASN A 58 9.66 10.28 18.51
CA ASN A 58 10.86 11.08 18.82
C ASN A 58 12.14 10.23 19.00
N HIS A 59 12.06 8.91 18.90
CA HIS A 59 13.16 7.96 19.11
C HIS A 59 13.58 7.26 17.81
N GLU A 60 13.49 7.94 16.66
CA GLU A 60 13.85 7.41 15.34
C GLU A 60 13.03 6.19 14.87
N SER A 61 12.01 5.77 15.65
CA SER A 61 11.14 4.69 15.26
C SER A 61 10.19 5.12 14.17
N PHE A 62 9.95 4.23 13.19
CA PHE A 62 9.04 4.54 12.10
C PHE A 62 8.38 3.30 11.51
N ILE A 63 7.27 3.55 10.83
CA ILE A 63 6.63 2.63 9.88
C ILE A 63 6.40 3.39 8.58
N ASP A 64 6.91 2.86 7.48
CA ASP A 64 6.65 3.35 6.14
C ASP A 64 5.88 2.29 5.35
N VAL A 65 4.94 2.74 4.53
CA VAL A 65 4.23 1.89 3.58
C VAL A 65 4.43 2.41 2.16
N ARG A 66 4.35 1.50 1.19
CA ARG A 66 4.43 1.80 -0.25
C ARG A 66 3.48 0.88 -0.98
N ARG A 67 2.62 1.42 -1.79
CA ARG A 67 1.77 0.63 -2.66
C ARG A 67 2.30 0.65 -4.08
N ILE A 68 2.43 -0.53 -4.68
CA ILE A 68 2.76 -0.72 -6.09
C ILE A 68 1.67 -1.62 -6.68
N GLY A 69 0.77 -1.02 -7.46
CA GLY A 69 -0.39 -1.71 -7.98
C GLY A 69 -1.24 -2.33 -6.85
N PRO A 70 -1.50 -3.65 -6.91
CA PRO A 70 -2.30 -4.35 -5.91
C PRO A 70 -1.49 -4.80 -4.67
N ILE A 71 -0.20 -4.49 -4.59
CA ILE A 71 0.66 -4.94 -3.49
C ILE A 71 1.07 -3.76 -2.62
N VAL A 72 0.92 -3.92 -1.32
CA VAL A 72 1.46 -3.02 -0.31
C VAL A 72 2.72 -3.62 0.28
N TYR A 73 3.75 -2.82 0.38
CA TYR A 73 4.98 -3.09 1.11
C TYR A 73 4.97 -2.26 2.37
N MET A 74 5.40 -2.83 3.49
CA MET A 74 5.60 -2.14 4.75
C MET A 74 7.00 -2.41 5.26
N ARG A 75 7.70 -1.38 5.69
CA ARG A 75 8.97 -1.49 6.43
C ARG A 75 8.86 -0.74 7.75
N TRP A 76 9.56 -1.22 8.75
CA TRP A 76 9.60 -0.60 10.06
C TRP A 76 10.99 -0.64 10.66
N PHE A 77 11.22 0.30 11.54
CA PHE A 77 12.32 0.32 12.48
C PHE A 77 11.81 0.87 13.80
N PHE A 78 12.07 0.16 14.89
CA PHE A 78 11.81 0.62 16.24
C PHE A 78 13.10 0.61 17.02
N SER A 79 13.50 1.78 17.55
CA SER A 79 14.75 1.94 18.29
C SER A 79 14.63 1.49 19.74
N SER A 80 13.42 1.38 20.27
CA SER A 80 13.15 0.88 21.62
C SER A 80 11.74 0.31 21.66
N CYS A 81 11.64 -1.02 21.76
CA CYS A 81 10.40 -1.73 21.99
C CYS A 81 10.43 -2.22 23.45
N ASN A 82 9.59 -1.66 24.30
CA ASN A 82 9.39 -2.20 25.62
C ASN A 82 8.48 -3.43 25.50
N GLY A 83 9.10 -4.60 25.54
CA GLY A 83 8.52 -5.93 25.32
C GLY A 83 7.07 -6.14 25.68
N ASN A 84 6.54 -7.16 25.12
CA ASN A 84 5.27 -7.83 25.17
C ASN A 84 4.34 -7.46 24.03
N GLN A 85 3.66 -6.57 23.81
CA GLN A 85 2.69 -6.33 22.73
C GLN A 85 2.64 -4.84 22.45
N TRP A 86 3.15 -4.45 21.30
CA TRP A 86 3.10 -3.07 20.91
C TRP A 86 2.12 -2.86 19.76
N LYS A 87 1.21 -1.95 19.98
CA LYS A 87 0.24 -1.51 18.99
C LYS A 87 0.48 -0.03 18.72
N PRO A 88 0.90 0.36 17.50
CA PRO A 88 1.00 1.77 17.15
C PRO A 88 -0.36 2.46 17.30
N ASP A 89 -0.34 3.72 17.74
CA ASP A 89 -1.55 4.56 17.84
C ASP A 89 -2.02 5.07 16.47
N VAL A 90 -1.75 4.29 15.42
CA VAL A 90 -2.09 4.61 14.04
C VAL A 90 -2.74 3.41 13.38
N VAL A 91 -3.76 3.66 12.58
CA VAL A 91 -4.42 2.69 11.71
C VAL A 91 -4.08 3.07 10.27
N LEU A 92 -3.72 2.08 9.46
CA LEU A 92 -3.43 2.30 8.04
C LEU A 92 -4.66 2.86 7.31
N ASP A 93 -4.43 3.73 6.34
CA ASP A 93 -5.46 4.15 5.39
C ASP A 93 -6.09 2.94 4.70
N LYS A 94 -7.40 3.01 4.42
CA LYS A 94 -8.16 1.91 3.81
C LYS A 94 -7.55 1.37 2.52
N LYS A 95 -6.88 2.21 1.75
CA LYS A 95 -6.20 1.81 0.51
C LYS A 95 -5.02 0.86 0.72
N TYR A 96 -4.54 0.71 1.96
CA TYR A 96 -3.46 -0.21 2.35
C TYR A 96 -3.95 -1.44 3.10
N TRP A 97 -5.26 -1.57 3.32
CA TRP A 97 -5.79 -2.68 4.10
C TRP A 97 -5.62 -4.01 3.36
N PRO A 98 -5.14 -5.05 4.04
CA PRO A 98 -5.07 -6.38 3.46
C PRO A 98 -6.47 -6.99 3.30
N THR A 99 -6.62 -7.89 2.33
CA THR A 99 -7.87 -8.65 2.12
C THR A 99 -8.10 -9.73 3.18
N GLN A 100 -7.04 -10.11 3.89
CA GLN A 100 -7.05 -11.03 5.02
C GLN A 100 -5.96 -10.60 6.00
N ASP A 101 -6.05 -11.02 7.26
CA ASP A 101 -5.01 -10.73 8.25
C ASP A 101 -3.66 -11.29 7.78
N VAL A 102 -2.62 -10.46 7.86
CA VAL A 102 -1.27 -10.79 7.41
C VAL A 102 -0.36 -10.92 8.62
N CYS A 103 0.15 -12.12 8.85
CA CYS A 103 1.17 -12.37 9.87
C CYS A 103 2.57 -12.36 9.24
N PHE A 104 3.54 -11.80 9.96
CA PHE A 104 4.93 -11.71 9.52
C PHE A 104 5.90 -11.86 10.69
N ALA A 105 7.11 -12.36 10.40
CA ALA A 105 8.18 -12.39 11.38
C ALA A 105 8.84 -11.02 11.52
N THR A 106 9.24 -10.66 12.74
CA THR A 106 10.06 -9.49 13.03
C THR A 106 11.45 -9.94 13.48
N CYS A 107 12.47 -9.18 13.11
CA CYS A 107 13.82 -9.39 13.59
C CYS A 107 14.07 -8.41 14.74
N CYS A 108 14.35 -8.90 15.92
CA CYS A 108 14.55 -8.11 17.12
C CYS A 108 15.94 -8.33 17.66
N TYR A 109 16.60 -7.26 18.06
CA TYR A 109 17.94 -7.31 18.64
C TYR A 109 17.90 -6.75 20.07
N SER A 110 18.39 -7.51 21.03
CA SER A 110 18.51 -7.08 22.42
C SER A 110 19.78 -7.64 23.05
N MET A 111 20.59 -6.78 23.68
CA MET A 111 21.78 -7.16 24.46
C MET A 111 22.75 -8.11 23.73
N GLY A 112 22.96 -7.93 22.41
CA GLY A 112 23.87 -8.77 21.64
C GLY A 112 23.28 -10.11 21.17
N ILE A 113 21.97 -10.31 21.30
CA ILE A 113 21.28 -11.53 20.90
C ILE A 113 20.15 -11.19 19.94
N ASP A 114 20.12 -11.89 18.80
CA ASP A 114 19.04 -11.80 17.82
C ASP A 114 17.84 -12.66 18.25
N HIS A 115 16.66 -12.08 18.19
CA HIS A 115 15.40 -12.74 18.49
C HIS A 115 14.43 -12.61 17.32
N VAL A 116 13.54 -13.58 17.20
CA VAL A 116 12.44 -13.53 16.25
C VAL A 116 11.15 -13.25 17.01
N GLY A 117 10.51 -12.14 16.68
CA GLY A 117 9.16 -11.84 17.09
C GLY A 117 8.18 -12.05 15.94
N TYR A 118 6.95 -11.63 16.12
CA TYR A 118 5.95 -11.60 15.07
C TYR A 118 5.13 -10.32 15.12
N GLY A 119 4.58 -9.98 13.98
CA GLY A 119 3.58 -8.93 13.88
C GLY A 119 2.44 -9.35 12.97
N TYR A 120 1.39 -8.58 12.96
CA TYR A 120 0.34 -8.73 11.97
C TYR A 120 -0.28 -7.39 11.59
N VAL A 121 -0.90 -7.38 10.41
CA VAL A 121 -1.79 -6.31 9.95
C VAL A 121 -3.16 -6.92 9.76
N ALA A 122 -4.14 -6.40 10.48
CA ALA A 122 -5.52 -6.84 10.38
C ALA A 122 -6.23 -6.24 9.16
N THR A 123 -7.32 -6.86 8.72
CA THR A 123 -8.16 -6.42 7.59
C THR A 123 -8.77 -5.03 7.77
N ASN A 124 -8.73 -4.47 8.95
CA ASN A 124 -9.15 -3.10 9.28
C ASN A 124 -7.97 -2.11 9.40
N GLY A 125 -6.76 -2.52 8.97
CA GLY A 125 -5.56 -1.69 8.99
C GLY A 125 -4.90 -1.52 10.36
N VAL A 126 -5.38 -2.19 11.38
CA VAL A 126 -4.72 -2.20 12.71
C VAL A 126 -3.46 -3.03 12.63
N MET A 127 -2.37 -2.46 13.09
CA MET A 127 -1.06 -3.12 13.16
C MET A 127 -0.74 -3.55 14.58
N PHE A 128 0.03 -4.63 14.68
CA PHE A 128 0.43 -5.19 15.95
C PHE A 128 1.80 -5.85 15.84
N PHE A 129 2.65 -5.63 16.83
CA PHE A 129 3.99 -6.19 16.91
C PHE A 129 4.18 -6.84 18.27
N ASN A 130 4.66 -8.05 18.28
CA ASN A 130 4.92 -8.81 19.49
C ASN A 130 6.38 -9.27 19.53
N ASP A 131 7.13 -8.66 20.41
CA ASP A 131 8.53 -8.98 20.67
C ASP A 131 8.62 -9.64 22.06
N TRP A 132 8.97 -10.91 22.11
CA TRP A 132 8.90 -11.77 23.29
C TRP A 132 9.91 -11.43 24.41
N TYR A 133 10.83 -10.48 24.19
CA TYR A 133 11.89 -10.19 25.14
C TYR A 133 11.90 -8.73 25.63
N GLY A 134 11.37 -8.53 26.76
CA GLY A 134 10.91 -7.38 27.50
C GLY A 134 11.88 -6.28 27.89
N LYS A 135 12.95 -5.91 27.20
CA LYS A 135 13.75 -4.71 27.52
C LYS A 135 14.53 -4.21 26.32
N GLU A 136 14.43 -2.89 26.06
CA GLU A 136 15.27 -2.09 25.15
C GLU A 136 15.69 -2.83 23.87
N GLN A 137 14.72 -3.13 23.02
CA GLN A 137 14.94 -3.90 21.81
C GLN A 137 14.79 -3.02 20.59
N HIS A 138 15.64 -3.26 19.60
CA HIS A 138 15.42 -2.76 18.27
C HIS A 138 14.64 -3.80 17.48
N SER A 139 13.61 -3.37 16.75
CA SER A 139 12.89 -4.23 15.82
C SER A 139 12.98 -3.63 14.41
N ILE A 140 13.30 -4.48 13.45
CA ILE A 140 13.40 -4.09 12.04
C ILE A 140 12.76 -5.16 11.16
N GLY A 141 12.18 -4.75 10.06
CA GLY A 141 11.71 -5.70 9.06
C GLY A 141 11.04 -5.04 7.86
N ILE A 142 10.68 -5.92 6.94
CA ILE A 142 9.89 -5.60 5.76
C ILE A 142 8.91 -6.74 5.52
N THR A 143 7.69 -6.40 5.10
CA THR A 143 6.66 -7.35 4.70
C THR A 143 5.83 -6.79 3.56
N SER A 144 4.98 -7.63 2.96
CA SER A 144 4.07 -7.18 1.90
C SER A 144 2.80 -8.02 1.90
N TRP A 145 1.73 -7.45 1.34
CA TRP A 145 0.44 -8.12 1.19
C TRP A 145 -0.35 -7.56 0.01
N PRO A 146 -1.28 -8.35 -0.55
CA PRO A 146 -2.21 -7.86 -1.54
C PRO A 146 -3.33 -7.02 -0.91
N VAL A 147 -3.78 -6.01 -1.65
CA VAL A 147 -4.98 -5.21 -1.34
C VAL A 147 -6.06 -5.47 -2.38
N GLY A 148 -7.31 -5.36 -1.98
CA GLY A 148 -8.46 -5.53 -2.86
C GLY A 148 -8.88 -4.23 -3.54
#